data_e0ed7f46054dc20ed7443160d78ffb00
#
_entry.id   e0ed7f46054dc20ed7443160d78ffb00
#
_cell.length_a   1.000
_cell.length_b   1.000
_cell.length_c   1.000
_cell.angle_alpha   90.00
_cell.angle_beta   90.00
_cell.angle_gamma   90.00
#
_symmetry.space_group_name_H-M   'P 1'
#
loop_
_entity.id
_entity.type
_entity.pdbx_description
1 polymer ?
#
loop_
_entity_poly.entity_id
_entity_poly.type
_entity_poly.pdbx_seq_one_letter_code
_entity_poly.pdbx_strand_id
1 'polypeptide(L)'
;MKHLIDKLWSNRRLDAEEYKALLLCRDTELAAYLQELAREEALARFGNKIFIRGLIEITNRCRNNCYYCGIRKENRNITRYELTQEEILSCCHEGYRLGFRTFVLQGGEAPAVKDEGMVETVAAIRQSFPDCAITLSLGEKSREAYERFFLAGANRYLLRHEICNEGHYHRLHPAEMSLSHRLQCLDWLKEIGYQVGTGIMVGSPYQTVDHLVEDILFIERFQPEMIGMGPFLLHHDSPFSSFPPGDMELTLKLLSIFRLMHPAALIPATTALATLAPDGRERGILAGANVVMPNLSPSHQRTKYSLYDNKASAGAEAAEGLQKLEEQLKGIGYEVSKERGDYENGELTVDN
;
A
#
# COMPACT_ATOMS: atom_id res chain seq x y z
N MET A 1 8.13 -22.28 -18.85
CA MET A 1 7.72 -21.06 -18.09
C MET A 1 6.24 -21.12 -17.72
N LYS A 2 5.30 -21.43 -18.66
CA LYS A 2 3.86 -21.53 -18.36
C LYS A 2 3.57 -22.47 -17.18
N HIS A 3 4.22 -23.63 -17.11
CA HIS A 3 4.08 -24.59 -16.00
C HIS A 3 4.42 -24.01 -14.61
N LEU A 4 5.30 -22.98 -14.52
CA LEU A 4 5.59 -22.30 -13.25
C LEU A 4 4.41 -21.42 -12.83
N ILE A 5 3.75 -20.77 -13.79
CA ILE A 5 2.55 -19.97 -13.51
C ILE A 5 1.42 -20.89 -13.03
N ASP A 6 1.19 -22.02 -13.72
CA ASP A 6 0.20 -23.03 -13.33
C ASP A 6 0.50 -23.63 -11.95
N LYS A 7 1.78 -23.89 -11.66
CA LYS A 7 2.25 -24.36 -10.34
C LYS A 7 1.99 -23.30 -9.24
N LEU A 8 2.29 -22.02 -9.52
CA LEU A 8 2.02 -20.93 -8.58
C LEU A 8 0.53 -20.82 -8.28
N TRP A 9 -0.31 -20.87 -9.32
CA TRP A 9 -1.76 -20.81 -9.16
C TRP A 9 -2.31 -21.99 -8.34
N SER A 10 -1.83 -23.21 -8.59
CA SER A 10 -2.33 -24.42 -7.91
C SER A 10 -1.79 -24.55 -6.48
N ASN A 11 -0.51 -24.27 -6.28
CA ASN A 11 0.19 -24.53 -5.02
C ASN A 11 0.36 -23.29 -4.13
N ARG A 12 0.02 -22.10 -4.65
CA ARG A 12 0.16 -20.80 -3.99
C ARG A 12 1.61 -20.42 -3.65
N ARG A 13 2.57 -21.16 -4.15
CA ARG A 13 4.01 -20.92 -3.90
C ARG A 13 4.90 -21.56 -4.97
N LEU A 14 6.10 -20.99 -5.09
CA LEU A 14 7.22 -21.50 -5.86
C LEU A 14 8.48 -21.57 -4.98
N ASP A 15 9.53 -22.22 -5.43
CA ASP A 15 10.84 -22.04 -4.79
C ASP A 15 11.57 -20.79 -5.31
N ALA A 16 12.71 -20.45 -4.69
CA ALA A 16 13.47 -19.24 -4.98
C ALA A 16 13.93 -19.15 -6.45
N GLU A 17 14.42 -20.25 -7.00
CA GLU A 17 14.92 -20.30 -8.38
C GLU A 17 13.75 -20.21 -9.40
N GLU A 18 12.60 -20.78 -9.08
CA GLU A 18 11.40 -20.68 -9.87
C GLU A 18 10.84 -19.24 -9.88
N TYR A 19 10.79 -18.56 -8.73
CA TYR A 19 10.44 -17.14 -8.66
C TYR A 19 11.42 -16.28 -9.46
N LYS A 20 12.72 -16.54 -9.33
CA LYS A 20 13.77 -15.85 -10.08
C LYS A 20 13.59 -16.03 -11.59
N ALA A 21 13.35 -17.25 -12.03
CA ALA A 21 13.12 -17.55 -13.45
C ALA A 21 11.86 -16.83 -13.98
N LEU A 22 10.77 -16.80 -13.19
CA LEU A 22 9.54 -16.09 -13.55
C LEU A 22 9.77 -14.57 -13.63
N LEU A 23 10.50 -13.97 -12.70
CA LEU A 23 10.82 -12.54 -12.69
C LEU A 23 11.69 -12.13 -13.87
N LEU A 24 12.67 -12.95 -14.25
CA LEU A 24 13.58 -12.71 -15.37
C LEU A 24 12.93 -12.93 -16.76
N CYS A 25 11.80 -13.63 -16.81
CA CYS A 25 11.10 -13.89 -18.06
C CYS A 25 10.59 -12.60 -18.69
N ARG A 26 10.95 -12.36 -19.96
CA ARG A 26 10.56 -11.17 -20.75
C ARG A 26 9.46 -11.45 -21.77
N ASP A 27 8.94 -12.65 -21.78
CA ASP A 27 7.87 -13.08 -22.70
C ASP A 27 6.55 -12.37 -22.33
N THR A 28 6.04 -11.61 -23.28
CA THR A 28 4.83 -10.81 -23.11
C THR A 28 3.55 -11.65 -23.07
N GLU A 29 3.52 -12.80 -23.78
CA GLU A 29 2.37 -13.72 -23.75
C GLU A 29 2.27 -14.41 -22.39
N LEU A 30 3.42 -14.78 -21.80
CA LEU A 30 3.44 -15.35 -20.46
C LEU A 30 3.13 -14.30 -19.38
N ALA A 31 3.52 -13.04 -19.56
CA ALA A 31 3.12 -11.96 -18.68
C ALA A 31 1.61 -11.74 -18.73
N ALA A 32 1.02 -11.72 -19.92
CA ALA A 32 -0.44 -11.61 -20.10
C ALA A 32 -1.17 -12.78 -19.45
N TYR A 33 -0.68 -14.03 -19.65
CA TYR A 33 -1.26 -15.22 -19.03
C TYR A 33 -1.22 -15.17 -17.49
N LEU A 34 -0.12 -14.71 -16.90
CA LEU A 34 0.00 -14.53 -15.45
C LEU A 34 -1.02 -13.50 -14.93
N GLN A 35 -1.18 -12.37 -15.65
CA GLN A 35 -2.13 -11.32 -15.28
C GLN A 35 -3.58 -11.82 -15.42
N GLU A 36 -3.89 -12.61 -16.46
CA GLU A 36 -5.21 -13.19 -16.65
C GLU A 36 -5.60 -14.09 -15.47
N LEU A 37 -4.74 -15.03 -15.07
CA LEU A 37 -4.99 -15.90 -13.92
C LEU A 37 -5.12 -15.12 -12.61
N ALA A 38 -4.31 -14.09 -12.41
CA ALA A 38 -4.41 -13.23 -11.23
C ALA A 38 -5.72 -12.43 -11.20
N ARG A 39 -6.19 -11.98 -12.37
CA ARG A 39 -7.50 -11.34 -12.52
C ARG A 39 -8.64 -12.30 -12.24
N GLU A 40 -8.60 -13.52 -12.79
CA GLU A 40 -9.59 -14.57 -12.51
C GLU A 40 -9.67 -14.89 -11.02
N GLU A 41 -8.53 -15.02 -10.35
CA GLU A 41 -8.46 -15.24 -8.89
C GLU A 41 -9.09 -14.07 -8.12
N ALA A 42 -8.80 -12.83 -8.51
CA ALA A 42 -9.40 -11.66 -7.88
C ALA A 42 -10.92 -11.60 -8.11
N LEU A 43 -11.39 -11.90 -9.33
CA LEU A 43 -12.82 -11.93 -9.67
C LEU A 43 -13.55 -13.05 -8.93
N ALA A 44 -12.95 -14.23 -8.81
CA ALA A 44 -13.53 -15.35 -8.07
C ALA A 44 -13.70 -15.00 -6.57
N ARG A 45 -12.77 -14.22 -5.99
CA ARG A 45 -12.80 -13.86 -4.56
C ARG A 45 -13.65 -12.64 -4.25
N PHE A 46 -13.56 -11.58 -5.06
CA PHE A 46 -14.13 -10.27 -4.77
C PHE A 46 -15.24 -9.85 -5.75
N GLY A 47 -15.54 -10.67 -6.75
CA GLY A 47 -16.37 -10.26 -7.88
C GLY A 47 -15.71 -9.12 -8.66
N ASN A 48 -16.52 -8.28 -9.30
CA ASN A 48 -16.04 -7.08 -10.00
C ASN A 48 -15.95 -5.83 -9.09
N LYS A 49 -15.89 -6.03 -7.77
CA LYS A 49 -15.88 -4.95 -6.77
C LYS A 49 -14.46 -4.47 -6.45
N ILE A 50 -14.28 -3.15 -6.49
CA ILE A 50 -13.05 -2.47 -6.06
C ILE A 50 -13.36 -1.67 -4.80
N PHE A 51 -12.71 -2.03 -3.69
CA PHE A 51 -12.87 -1.33 -2.42
C PHE A 51 -12.22 0.03 -2.45
N ILE A 52 -12.95 1.07 -2.01
CA ILE A 52 -12.41 2.42 -1.84
C ILE A 52 -12.00 2.65 -0.39
N ARG A 53 -10.82 3.23 -0.19
CA ARG A 53 -10.32 3.65 1.13
C ARG A 53 -9.99 5.13 1.10
N GLY A 54 -10.57 5.89 2.02
CA GLY A 54 -10.32 7.32 2.13
C GLY A 54 -8.95 7.60 2.74
N LEU A 55 -8.01 8.06 1.91
CA LEU A 55 -6.66 8.40 2.35
C LEU A 55 -6.63 9.81 2.92
N ILE A 56 -6.15 9.96 4.15
CA ILE A 56 -5.93 11.24 4.83
C ILE A 56 -4.44 11.34 5.18
N GLU A 57 -3.74 12.23 4.48
CA GLU A 57 -2.31 12.50 4.68
C GLU A 57 -2.18 13.53 5.80
N ILE A 58 -2.05 13.03 7.04
CA ILE A 58 -2.18 13.85 8.25
C ILE A 58 -0.98 14.77 8.52
N THR A 59 0.21 14.40 8.08
CA THR A 59 1.41 15.23 8.26
C THR A 59 2.53 14.80 7.31
N ASN A 60 3.30 15.78 6.81
CA ASN A 60 4.55 15.52 6.10
C ASN A 60 5.79 15.73 6.98
N ARG A 61 5.62 15.89 8.29
CA ARG A 61 6.73 15.91 9.26
C ARG A 61 7.19 14.49 9.52
N CYS A 62 8.46 14.18 9.25
CA CYS A 62 9.04 12.86 9.45
C CYS A 62 10.36 12.99 10.23
N ARG A 63 10.59 12.08 11.20
CA ARG A 63 11.87 12.02 11.93
C ARG A 63 12.96 11.27 11.17
N ASN A 64 12.56 10.45 10.18
CA ASN A 64 13.46 9.61 9.41
C ASN A 64 14.02 10.34 8.18
N ASN A 65 15.14 9.84 7.69
CA ASN A 65 15.84 10.41 6.55
C ASN A 65 16.02 9.40 5.40
N CYS A 66 14.98 8.60 5.10
CA CYS A 66 15.00 7.62 4.02
C CYS A 66 15.41 8.29 2.70
N TYR A 67 16.40 7.74 2.01
CA TYR A 67 17.08 8.41 0.88
C TYR A 67 16.21 8.53 -0.38
N TYR A 68 15.12 7.80 -0.47
CA TYR A 68 14.16 7.86 -1.58
C TYR A 68 12.97 8.80 -1.36
N CYS A 69 12.76 9.29 -0.13
CA CYS A 69 11.51 9.92 0.26
C CYS A 69 11.57 11.46 0.20
N GLY A 70 10.61 12.09 -0.47
CA GLY A 70 10.52 13.55 -0.57
C GLY A 70 10.19 14.25 0.74
N ILE A 71 9.52 13.57 1.70
CA ILE A 71 9.22 14.15 3.03
C ILE A 71 10.25 13.80 4.09
N ARG A 72 11.42 13.26 3.71
CA ARG A 72 12.52 12.94 4.63
C ARG A 72 12.92 14.15 5.49
N LYS A 73 13.47 13.89 6.68
CA LYS A 73 13.81 14.89 7.69
C LYS A 73 14.66 16.03 7.13
N GLU A 74 15.67 15.72 6.33
CA GLU A 74 16.64 16.70 5.81
C GLU A 74 16.14 17.45 4.58
N ASN A 75 15.01 17.10 3.99
CA ASN A 75 14.45 17.92 2.92
C ASN A 75 13.90 19.22 3.49
N ARG A 76 14.61 20.32 3.26
CA ARG A 76 14.29 21.67 3.73
C ARG A 76 13.52 22.50 2.69
N ASN A 77 13.33 21.97 1.49
CA ASN A 77 12.70 22.69 0.38
C ASN A 77 11.18 22.51 0.37
N ILE A 78 10.61 21.73 1.29
CA ILE A 78 9.17 21.49 1.37
C ILE A 78 8.52 22.25 2.53
N THR A 79 7.31 22.73 2.31
CA THR A 79 6.49 23.31 3.38
C THR A 79 5.92 22.23 4.26
N ARG A 80 6.32 22.19 5.53
CA ARG A 80 5.83 21.21 6.52
C ARG A 80 4.46 21.61 7.05
N TYR A 81 3.61 20.59 7.23
CA TYR A 81 2.28 20.75 7.84
C TYR A 81 1.94 19.57 8.75
N GLU A 82 0.93 19.75 9.56
CA GLU A 82 0.30 18.74 10.40
C GLU A 82 -1.18 19.12 10.53
N LEU A 83 -2.09 18.20 10.25
CA LEU A 83 -3.52 18.43 10.40
C LEU A 83 -3.91 18.36 11.87
N THR A 84 -4.86 19.22 12.28
CA THR A 84 -5.48 19.11 13.59
C THR A 84 -6.47 17.94 13.64
N GLN A 85 -6.87 17.54 14.85
CA GLN A 85 -7.89 16.51 15.02
C GLN A 85 -9.22 16.91 14.33
N GLU A 86 -9.61 18.18 14.41
CA GLU A 86 -10.82 18.70 13.78
C GLU A 86 -10.74 18.60 12.26
N GLU A 87 -9.58 18.91 11.65
CA GLU A 87 -9.37 18.77 10.22
C GLU A 87 -9.45 17.30 9.79
N ILE A 88 -8.87 16.38 10.57
CA ILE A 88 -8.94 14.94 10.31
C ILE A 88 -10.38 14.45 10.40
N LEU A 89 -11.12 14.81 11.44
CA LEU A 89 -12.53 14.46 11.59
C LEU A 89 -13.39 15.04 10.47
N SER A 90 -13.13 16.27 10.03
CA SER A 90 -13.80 16.87 8.88
C SER A 90 -13.58 16.06 7.60
N CYS A 91 -12.36 15.59 7.34
CA CYS A 91 -12.08 14.69 6.23
C CYS A 91 -12.84 13.36 6.35
N CYS A 92 -12.94 12.79 7.55
CA CYS A 92 -13.71 11.57 7.80
C CYS A 92 -15.21 11.78 7.56
N HIS A 93 -15.78 12.91 8.01
CA HIS A 93 -17.20 13.25 7.76
C HIS A 93 -17.51 13.37 6.27
N GLU A 94 -16.65 14.07 5.51
CA GLU A 94 -16.82 14.18 4.06
C GLU A 94 -16.69 12.81 3.38
N GLY A 95 -15.67 12.02 3.76
CA GLY A 95 -15.50 10.66 3.24
C GLY A 95 -16.70 9.77 3.54
N TYR A 96 -17.23 9.80 4.77
CA TYR A 96 -18.40 9.02 5.15
C TYR A 96 -19.63 9.38 4.31
N ARG A 97 -19.85 10.69 4.08
CA ARG A 97 -20.94 11.21 3.22
C ARG A 97 -20.80 10.74 1.77
N LEU A 98 -19.57 10.63 1.26
CA LEU A 98 -19.27 10.10 -0.07
C LEU A 98 -19.36 8.56 -0.17
N GLY A 99 -19.54 7.87 0.96
CA GLY A 99 -19.73 6.42 1.03
C GLY A 99 -18.48 5.63 1.40
N PHE A 100 -17.37 6.27 1.78
CA PHE A 100 -16.21 5.56 2.32
C PHE A 100 -16.55 4.91 3.67
N ARG A 101 -16.08 3.68 3.88
CA ARG A 101 -16.20 2.91 5.13
C ARG A 101 -14.85 2.46 5.66
N THR A 102 -13.78 2.95 5.09
CA THR A 102 -12.40 2.78 5.58
C THR A 102 -11.66 4.09 5.48
N PHE A 103 -11.08 4.55 6.58
CA PHE A 103 -10.18 5.70 6.62
C PHE A 103 -8.75 5.24 6.83
N VAL A 104 -7.83 5.79 6.05
CA VAL A 104 -6.39 5.53 6.14
C VAL A 104 -5.70 6.79 6.59
N LEU A 105 -5.21 6.84 7.82
CA LEU A 105 -4.41 7.93 8.34
C LEU A 105 -2.94 7.65 8.02
N GLN A 106 -2.39 8.40 7.08
CA GLN A 106 -1.01 8.26 6.62
C GLN A 106 -0.21 9.51 6.95
N GLY A 107 1.02 9.33 7.39
CA GLY A 107 1.88 10.47 7.70
C GLY A 107 3.36 10.11 7.71
N GLY A 108 4.21 11.15 7.79
CA GLY A 108 5.58 10.96 8.18
C GLY A 108 5.65 10.39 9.60
N GLU A 109 6.71 9.65 9.89
CA GLU A 109 6.91 9.05 11.21
C GLU A 109 7.21 10.13 12.25
N ALA A 110 6.23 10.41 13.12
CA ALA A 110 6.33 11.39 14.18
C ALA A 110 6.99 10.80 15.43
N PRO A 111 7.64 11.62 16.29
CA PRO A 111 8.19 11.17 17.56
C PRO A 111 7.09 10.70 18.53
N ALA A 112 7.45 9.84 19.49
CA ALA A 112 6.53 9.22 20.44
C ALA A 112 5.69 10.21 21.26
N VAL A 113 6.18 11.42 21.50
CA VAL A 113 5.43 12.49 22.19
C VAL A 113 4.12 12.86 21.48
N LYS A 114 3.96 12.53 20.21
CA LYS A 114 2.74 12.76 19.43
C LYS A 114 1.73 11.59 19.50
N ASP A 115 2.08 10.47 20.11
CA ASP A 115 1.26 9.27 20.08
C ASP A 115 -0.03 9.44 20.90
N GLU A 116 -0.02 10.22 22.00
CA GLU A 116 -1.23 10.53 22.78
C GLU A 116 -2.31 11.20 21.93
N GLY A 117 -1.98 12.28 21.25
CA GLY A 117 -2.94 12.97 20.38
C GLY A 117 -3.47 12.09 19.24
N MET A 118 -2.68 11.11 18.80
CA MET A 118 -3.15 10.13 17.81
C MET A 118 -4.11 9.12 18.43
N VAL A 119 -3.89 8.67 19.66
CA VAL A 119 -4.84 7.83 20.42
C VAL A 119 -6.20 8.54 20.54
N GLU A 120 -6.19 9.80 20.95
CA GLU A 120 -7.39 10.64 21.07
C GLU A 120 -8.11 10.79 19.72
N THR A 121 -7.35 11.02 18.64
CA THR A 121 -7.90 11.16 17.29
C THR A 121 -8.55 9.85 16.81
N VAL A 122 -7.88 8.71 17.00
CA VAL A 122 -8.43 7.38 16.66
C VAL A 122 -9.72 7.10 17.44
N ALA A 123 -9.75 7.38 18.75
CA ALA A 123 -10.93 7.21 19.58
C ALA A 123 -12.10 8.09 19.12
N ALA A 124 -11.84 9.36 18.76
CA ALA A 124 -12.85 10.27 18.24
C ALA A 124 -13.42 9.80 16.88
N ILE A 125 -12.59 9.28 15.99
CA ILE A 125 -13.04 8.69 14.71
C ILE A 125 -13.88 7.45 15.00
N ARG A 126 -13.46 6.55 15.90
CA ARG A 126 -14.19 5.34 16.26
C ARG A 126 -15.56 5.67 16.85
N GLN A 127 -15.64 6.68 17.70
CA GLN A 127 -16.90 7.13 18.29
C GLN A 127 -17.85 7.69 17.23
N SER A 128 -17.34 8.48 16.27
CA SER A 128 -18.14 9.13 15.23
C SER A 128 -18.56 8.17 14.11
N PHE A 129 -17.76 7.15 13.81
CA PHE A 129 -17.93 6.23 12.69
C PHE A 129 -17.70 4.77 13.13
N PRO A 130 -18.61 4.19 13.96
CA PRO A 130 -18.40 2.87 14.55
C PRO A 130 -18.36 1.73 13.51
N ASP A 131 -18.99 1.92 12.35
CA ASP A 131 -19.05 0.98 11.24
C ASP A 131 -17.84 1.07 10.29
N CYS A 132 -16.95 2.05 10.46
CA CYS A 132 -15.78 2.23 9.60
C CYS A 132 -14.54 1.46 10.10
N ALA A 133 -13.69 1.04 9.18
CA ALA A 133 -12.34 0.61 9.52
C ALA A 133 -11.39 1.81 9.60
N ILE A 134 -10.49 1.77 10.57
CA ILE A 134 -9.42 2.75 10.74
C ILE A 134 -8.09 2.05 10.50
N THR A 135 -7.38 2.51 9.46
CA THR A 135 -6.05 2.03 9.11
C THR A 135 -5.02 3.09 9.45
N LEU A 136 -3.96 2.73 10.15
CA LEU A 136 -2.84 3.62 10.41
C LEU A 136 -1.64 3.26 9.52
N SER A 137 -0.93 4.27 9.03
CA SER A 137 0.34 4.14 8.29
C SER A 137 1.27 5.28 8.74
N LEU A 138 1.84 5.12 9.95
CA LEU A 138 2.54 6.16 10.70
C LEU A 138 3.99 5.78 11.05
N GLY A 139 4.54 4.79 10.33
CA GLY A 139 5.90 4.29 10.53
C GLY A 139 6.06 3.40 11.75
N GLU A 140 7.29 3.33 12.27
CA GLU A 140 7.65 2.50 13.41
C GLU A 140 7.25 3.17 14.73
N LYS A 141 6.70 2.36 15.64
CA LYS A 141 6.30 2.78 16.98
C LYS A 141 6.72 1.73 18.01
N SER A 142 6.64 2.08 19.29
CA SER A 142 6.80 1.07 20.34
C SER A 142 5.59 0.12 20.35
N ARG A 143 5.78 -1.07 20.92
CA ARG A 143 4.69 -2.05 21.08
C ARG A 143 3.52 -1.44 21.86
N GLU A 144 3.80 -0.71 22.93
CA GLU A 144 2.79 -0.05 23.76
C GLU A 144 2.00 1.01 22.97
N ALA A 145 2.65 1.74 22.06
CA ALA A 145 1.95 2.71 21.21
C ALA A 145 1.00 1.99 20.23
N TYR A 146 1.44 0.88 19.63
CA TYR A 146 0.58 0.05 18.79
C TYR A 146 -0.63 -0.49 19.55
N GLU A 147 -0.42 -1.02 20.77
CA GLU A 147 -1.49 -1.53 21.64
C GLU A 147 -2.50 -0.42 21.97
N ARG A 148 -2.04 0.77 22.30
CA ARG A 148 -2.91 1.93 22.60
C ARG A 148 -3.73 2.37 21.40
N PHE A 149 -3.15 2.41 20.20
CA PHE A 149 -3.89 2.73 18.98
C PHE A 149 -4.95 1.66 18.67
N PHE A 150 -4.62 0.38 18.90
CA PHE A 150 -5.55 -0.74 18.70
C PHE A 150 -6.74 -0.63 19.67
N LEU A 151 -6.47 -0.43 20.95
CA LEU A 151 -7.49 -0.25 21.98
C LEU A 151 -8.36 0.99 21.73
N ALA A 152 -7.81 2.06 21.17
CA ALA A 152 -8.55 3.24 20.75
C ALA A 152 -9.49 2.98 19.54
N GLY A 153 -9.30 1.88 18.82
CA GLY A 153 -10.18 1.45 17.74
C GLY A 153 -9.55 1.35 16.36
N ALA A 154 -8.23 1.49 16.21
CA ALA A 154 -7.56 1.19 14.95
C ALA A 154 -7.62 -0.31 14.65
N ASN A 155 -8.07 -0.69 13.45
CA ASN A 155 -8.26 -2.09 13.07
C ASN A 155 -7.11 -2.64 12.25
N ARG A 156 -6.44 -1.76 11.48
CA ARG A 156 -5.45 -2.12 10.49
C ARG A 156 -4.21 -1.24 10.63
N TYR A 157 -3.07 -1.80 10.34
CA TYR A 157 -1.82 -1.05 10.28
C TYR A 157 -1.04 -1.42 9.02
N LEU A 158 -0.60 -0.43 8.26
CA LEU A 158 0.28 -0.62 7.10
C LEU A 158 1.68 -0.14 7.45
N LEU A 159 2.64 -1.06 7.47
CA LEU A 159 4.06 -0.79 7.63
C LEU A 159 4.84 -1.54 6.54
N ARG A 160 5.19 -0.83 5.47
CA ARG A 160 5.97 -1.45 4.39
C ARG A 160 7.38 -1.77 4.89
N HIS A 161 7.85 -3.00 4.65
CA HIS A 161 9.25 -3.35 4.93
C HIS A 161 10.21 -2.78 3.89
N GLU A 162 9.70 -2.38 2.73
CA GLU A 162 10.35 -1.78 1.55
C GLU A 162 11.28 -2.75 0.83
N ILE A 163 12.12 -3.48 1.55
CA ILE A 163 13.05 -4.50 1.07
C ILE A 163 13.44 -5.44 2.23
N CYS A 164 13.51 -6.73 1.99
CA CYS A 164 13.82 -7.74 3.02
C CYS A 164 15.31 -8.13 3.06
N ASN A 165 16.16 -7.48 2.28
CA ASN A 165 17.60 -7.69 2.28
C ASN A 165 18.31 -6.61 3.11
N GLU A 166 19.06 -7.01 4.15
CA GLU A 166 19.73 -6.11 5.11
C GLU A 166 20.71 -5.15 4.40
N GLY A 167 21.54 -5.69 3.50
CA GLY A 167 22.53 -4.88 2.77
C GLY A 167 21.89 -3.84 1.86
N HIS A 168 20.78 -4.19 1.21
CA HIS A 168 20.02 -3.26 0.39
C HIS A 168 19.23 -2.27 1.25
N TYR A 169 18.66 -2.71 2.38
CA TYR A 169 17.96 -1.83 3.32
C TYR A 169 18.85 -0.66 3.78
N HIS A 170 20.11 -0.93 4.13
CA HIS A 170 21.09 0.09 4.51
C HIS A 170 21.48 1.04 3.38
N ARG A 171 21.30 0.66 2.11
CA ARG A 171 21.50 1.57 0.97
C ARG A 171 20.35 2.54 0.75
N LEU A 172 19.15 2.21 1.25
CA LEU A 172 17.95 3.01 1.11
C LEU A 172 17.67 3.89 2.35
N HIS A 173 18.22 3.51 3.50
CA HIS A 173 17.92 4.12 4.79
C HIS A 173 19.17 4.57 5.53
N PRO A 174 19.07 5.58 6.41
CA PRO A 174 20.18 5.98 7.26
C PRO A 174 20.53 4.90 8.29
N ALA A 175 21.74 4.96 8.84
CA ALA A 175 22.31 3.93 9.70
C ALA A 175 21.54 3.72 11.03
N GLU A 176 20.74 4.70 11.44
CA GLU A 176 19.91 4.61 12.66
C GLU A 176 18.66 3.72 12.46
N MET A 177 18.33 3.38 11.22
CA MET A 177 17.21 2.50 10.90
C MET A 177 17.72 1.09 10.63
N SER A 178 17.02 0.09 11.15
CA SER A 178 17.38 -1.32 10.92
C SER A 178 16.19 -2.12 10.37
N LEU A 179 16.48 -3.02 9.45
CA LEU A 179 15.48 -3.95 8.91
C LEU A 179 14.91 -4.84 10.02
N SER A 180 15.78 -5.35 10.91
CA SER A 180 15.36 -6.22 12.01
C SER A 180 14.33 -5.55 12.93
N HIS A 181 14.48 -4.27 13.26
CA HIS A 181 13.49 -3.52 14.02
C HIS A 181 12.18 -3.32 13.23
N ARG A 182 12.27 -3.04 11.93
CA ARG A 182 11.10 -2.92 11.06
C ARG A 182 10.28 -4.22 11.03
N LEU A 183 10.95 -5.36 10.90
CA LEU A 183 10.29 -6.68 10.92
C LEU A 183 9.72 -7.00 12.30
N GLN A 184 10.43 -6.65 13.38
CA GLN A 184 9.91 -6.80 14.75
C GLN A 184 8.63 -5.97 14.97
N CYS A 185 8.55 -4.76 14.42
CA CYS A 185 7.31 -3.97 14.46
C CYS A 185 6.14 -4.68 13.76
N LEU A 186 6.39 -5.33 12.62
CA LEU A 186 5.38 -6.11 11.90
C LEU A 186 4.89 -7.31 12.74
N ASP A 187 5.80 -8.01 13.43
CA ASP A 187 5.45 -9.11 14.32
C ASP A 187 4.59 -8.61 15.49
N TRP A 188 4.96 -7.52 16.16
CA TRP A 188 4.15 -6.92 17.21
C TRP A 188 2.74 -6.57 16.76
N LEU A 189 2.61 -5.98 15.55
CA LEU A 189 1.30 -5.63 15.00
C LEU A 189 0.42 -6.87 14.83
N LYS A 190 0.97 -8.00 14.35
CA LYS A 190 0.22 -9.27 14.26
C LYS A 190 -0.16 -9.83 15.62
N GLU A 191 0.78 -9.84 16.57
CA GLU A 191 0.55 -10.33 17.94
C GLU A 191 -0.56 -9.54 18.66
N ILE A 192 -0.65 -8.22 18.41
CA ILE A 192 -1.69 -7.34 18.98
C ILE A 192 -3.06 -7.64 18.37
N GLY A 193 -3.12 -8.15 17.13
CA GLY A 193 -4.36 -8.51 16.46
C GLY A 193 -4.81 -7.55 15.35
N TYR A 194 -3.93 -6.70 14.84
CA TYR A 194 -4.23 -5.90 13.65
C TYR A 194 -4.41 -6.77 12.40
N GLN A 195 -5.23 -6.31 11.46
CA GLN A 195 -5.05 -6.68 10.07
C GLN A 195 -3.80 -5.95 9.56
N VAL A 196 -2.71 -6.69 9.34
CA VAL A 196 -1.40 -6.11 9.05
C VAL A 196 -1.16 -6.00 7.56
N GLY A 197 -0.73 -4.83 7.13
CA GLY A 197 -0.22 -4.61 5.79
C GLY A 197 1.29 -4.43 5.79
N THR A 198 1.93 -5.05 4.83
CA THR A 198 3.33 -4.76 4.49
C THR A 198 3.49 -4.57 2.99
N GLY A 199 4.70 -4.47 2.48
CA GLY A 199 4.95 -4.34 1.06
C GLY A 199 6.32 -3.80 0.71
N ILE A 200 6.54 -3.65 -0.59
CA ILE A 200 7.84 -3.37 -1.17
C ILE A 200 7.81 -2.17 -2.13
N MET A 201 8.98 -1.63 -2.38
CA MET A 201 9.24 -0.67 -3.45
C MET A 201 9.93 -1.38 -4.61
N VAL A 202 9.32 -1.36 -5.80
CA VAL A 202 9.79 -2.08 -6.98
C VAL A 202 10.70 -1.19 -7.82
N GLY A 203 11.89 -1.69 -8.18
CA GLY A 203 12.86 -0.95 -8.98
C GLY A 203 13.57 0.17 -8.20
N SER A 204 13.69 0.02 -6.87
CA SER A 204 14.46 0.96 -6.05
C SER A 204 15.94 0.94 -6.45
N PRO A 205 16.70 2.03 -6.22
CA PRO A 205 18.13 2.06 -6.49
C PRO A 205 18.84 0.83 -5.95
N TYR A 206 19.67 0.21 -6.80
CA TYR A 206 20.46 -1.00 -6.48
C TYR A 206 19.67 -2.29 -6.25
N GLN A 207 18.35 -2.32 -6.47
CA GLN A 207 17.56 -3.54 -6.35
C GLN A 207 17.96 -4.56 -7.41
N THR A 208 18.12 -5.80 -7.01
CA THR A 208 18.36 -6.95 -7.89
C THR A 208 17.15 -7.89 -7.90
N VAL A 209 17.12 -8.84 -8.83
CA VAL A 209 16.07 -9.86 -8.86
C VAL A 209 16.14 -10.75 -7.61
N ASP A 210 17.34 -11.04 -7.10
CA ASP A 210 17.49 -11.83 -5.85
C ASP A 210 16.88 -11.11 -4.66
N HIS A 211 17.01 -9.78 -4.56
CA HIS A 211 16.32 -9.00 -3.53
C HIS A 211 14.79 -9.13 -3.63
N LEU A 212 14.23 -9.10 -4.84
CA LEU A 212 12.78 -9.29 -5.02
C LEU A 212 12.34 -10.71 -4.66
N VAL A 213 13.17 -11.72 -4.90
CA VAL A 213 12.89 -13.09 -4.45
C VAL A 213 12.86 -13.17 -2.91
N GLU A 214 13.82 -12.53 -2.23
CA GLU A 214 13.80 -12.45 -0.76
C GLU A 214 12.52 -11.78 -0.23
N ASP A 215 12.06 -10.71 -0.90
CA ASP A 215 10.81 -10.02 -0.57
C ASP A 215 9.58 -10.93 -0.77
N ILE A 216 9.53 -11.68 -1.88
CA ILE A 216 8.44 -12.63 -2.14
C ILE A 216 8.40 -13.72 -1.05
N LEU A 217 9.55 -14.31 -0.73
CA LEU A 217 9.66 -15.34 0.31
C LEU A 217 9.32 -14.82 1.70
N PHE A 218 9.64 -13.54 1.98
CA PHE A 218 9.21 -12.91 3.24
C PHE A 218 7.69 -12.76 3.28
N ILE A 219 7.06 -12.21 2.25
CA ILE A 219 5.61 -12.05 2.17
C ILE A 219 4.89 -13.41 2.25
N GLU A 220 5.45 -14.46 1.61
CA GLU A 220 4.92 -15.82 1.70
C GLU A 220 4.90 -16.33 3.15
N ARG A 221 5.98 -16.13 3.91
CA ARG A 221 6.05 -16.56 5.32
C ARG A 221 5.22 -15.69 6.25
N PHE A 222 5.25 -14.37 6.04
CA PHE A 222 4.59 -13.41 6.92
C PHE A 222 3.07 -13.43 6.77
N GLN A 223 2.53 -13.78 5.60
CA GLN A 223 1.09 -13.85 5.32
C GLN A 223 0.34 -12.55 5.71
N PRO A 224 0.65 -11.40 5.09
CA PRO A 224 -0.01 -10.15 5.43
C PRO A 224 -1.42 -10.10 4.87
N GLU A 225 -2.34 -9.46 5.58
CA GLU A 225 -3.71 -9.21 5.13
C GLU A 225 -3.78 -8.13 4.03
N MET A 226 -2.78 -7.27 3.96
CA MET A 226 -2.67 -6.22 2.93
C MET A 226 -1.26 -6.20 2.34
N ILE A 227 -1.15 -6.07 1.00
CA ILE A 227 0.14 -5.98 0.33
C ILE A 227 0.20 -4.66 -0.46
N GLY A 228 0.90 -3.67 0.11
CA GLY A 228 1.09 -2.35 -0.49
C GLY A 228 2.38 -2.26 -1.28
N MET A 229 2.32 -2.27 -2.61
CA MET A 229 3.51 -2.18 -3.44
C MET A 229 3.33 -1.16 -4.57
N GLY A 230 4.44 -0.66 -5.06
CA GLY A 230 4.44 0.25 -6.21
C GLY A 230 5.85 0.47 -6.74
N PRO A 231 5.96 1.03 -7.96
CA PRO A 231 7.25 1.37 -8.52
C PRO A 231 7.94 2.46 -7.71
N PHE A 232 9.27 2.39 -7.65
CA PHE A 232 10.07 3.53 -7.19
C PHE A 232 9.81 4.73 -8.11
N LEU A 233 9.52 5.87 -7.51
CA LEU A 233 9.42 7.17 -8.19
C LEU A 233 10.37 8.15 -7.51
N LEU A 234 11.15 8.85 -8.30
CA LEU A 234 12.13 9.80 -7.79
C LEU A 234 11.46 11.06 -7.20
N HIS A 235 12.15 11.71 -6.26
CA HIS A 235 11.89 13.08 -5.85
C HIS A 235 13.16 13.90 -6.10
N HIS A 236 13.03 15.06 -6.74
CA HIS A 236 14.17 15.90 -7.14
C HIS A 236 15.09 16.32 -6.00
N ASP A 237 14.57 16.44 -4.78
CA ASP A 237 15.33 16.75 -3.56
C ASP A 237 15.84 15.50 -2.81
N SER A 238 15.68 14.31 -3.39
CA SER A 238 16.16 13.08 -2.74
C SER A 238 17.59 12.75 -3.19
N PRO A 239 18.38 12.05 -2.37
CA PRO A 239 19.68 11.49 -2.80
C PRO A 239 19.59 10.62 -4.05
N PHE A 240 18.41 10.09 -4.37
CA PHE A 240 18.17 9.21 -5.52
C PHE A 240 17.52 9.90 -6.71
N SER A 241 17.57 11.24 -6.76
CA SER A 241 16.97 12.04 -7.85
C SER A 241 17.49 11.73 -9.26
N SER A 242 18.68 11.12 -9.39
CA SER A 242 19.29 10.74 -10.67
C SER A 242 19.00 9.30 -11.10
N PHE A 243 18.32 8.50 -10.27
CA PHE A 243 17.99 7.13 -10.62
C PHE A 243 16.73 7.06 -11.49
N PRO A 244 16.63 6.11 -12.41
CA PRO A 244 15.42 5.90 -13.19
C PRO A 244 14.26 5.45 -12.30
N PRO A 245 13.00 5.71 -12.70
CA PRO A 245 11.85 5.15 -12.02
C PRO A 245 11.81 3.63 -12.14
N GLY A 246 11.06 2.99 -11.23
CA GLY A 246 10.80 1.56 -11.27
C GLY A 246 9.98 1.15 -12.50
N ASP A 247 10.14 -0.10 -12.89
CA ASP A 247 9.52 -0.67 -14.10
C ASP A 247 8.05 -1.04 -13.86
N MET A 248 7.15 -0.58 -14.75
CA MET A 248 5.72 -0.84 -14.69
C MET A 248 5.42 -2.35 -14.86
N GLU A 249 6.01 -2.99 -15.87
CA GLU A 249 5.72 -4.39 -16.19
C GLU A 249 6.19 -5.32 -15.07
N LEU A 250 7.35 -5.04 -14.48
CA LEU A 250 7.83 -5.77 -13.30
C LEU A 250 6.90 -5.57 -12.10
N THR A 251 6.38 -4.35 -11.90
CA THR A 251 5.43 -4.07 -10.81
C THR A 251 4.13 -4.84 -11.00
N LEU A 252 3.57 -4.85 -12.22
CA LEU A 252 2.35 -5.60 -12.54
C LEU A 252 2.56 -7.12 -12.41
N LYS A 253 3.73 -7.63 -12.84
CA LYS A 253 4.10 -9.04 -12.67
C LYS A 253 4.13 -9.44 -11.20
N LEU A 254 4.78 -8.64 -10.34
CA LEU A 254 4.84 -8.89 -8.90
C LEU A 254 3.45 -8.82 -8.26
N LEU A 255 2.61 -7.87 -8.68
CA LEU A 255 1.23 -7.77 -8.22
C LEU A 255 0.45 -9.05 -8.52
N SER A 256 0.58 -9.58 -9.76
CA SER A 256 -0.06 -10.83 -10.16
C SER A 256 0.49 -12.04 -9.38
N ILE A 257 1.80 -12.11 -9.14
CA ILE A 257 2.41 -13.15 -8.31
C ILE A 257 1.80 -13.11 -6.91
N PHE A 258 1.72 -11.93 -6.28
CA PHE A 258 1.14 -11.80 -4.94
C PHE A 258 -0.35 -12.14 -4.90
N ARG A 259 -1.12 -11.81 -5.94
CA ARG A 259 -2.53 -12.22 -6.02
C ARG A 259 -2.68 -13.74 -6.09
N LEU A 260 -1.86 -14.42 -6.89
CA LEU A 260 -1.90 -15.89 -6.97
C LEU A 260 -1.40 -16.55 -5.69
N MET A 261 -0.42 -15.96 -5.02
CA MET A 261 0.12 -16.40 -3.73
C MET A 261 -0.86 -16.25 -2.56
N HIS A 262 -1.52 -15.10 -2.51
CA HIS A 262 -2.43 -14.68 -1.43
C HIS A 262 -3.78 -14.23 -2.00
N PRO A 263 -4.65 -15.16 -2.38
CA PRO A 263 -5.92 -14.85 -3.05
C PRO A 263 -6.82 -13.88 -2.27
N ALA A 264 -6.79 -13.94 -0.93
CA ALA A 264 -7.60 -13.11 -0.06
C ALA A 264 -6.97 -11.73 0.27
N ALA A 265 -5.70 -11.50 -0.06
CA ALA A 265 -5.01 -10.26 0.28
C ALA A 265 -5.66 -9.03 -0.34
N LEU A 266 -5.71 -7.95 0.43
CA LEU A 266 -6.17 -6.65 -0.04
C LEU A 266 -5.00 -5.89 -0.68
N ILE A 267 -4.98 -5.81 -2.01
CA ILE A 267 -3.86 -5.27 -2.80
C ILE A 267 -4.30 -4.00 -3.51
N PRO A 268 -3.72 -2.83 -3.21
CA PRO A 268 -4.07 -1.59 -3.86
C PRO A 268 -3.43 -1.45 -5.25
N ALA A 269 -4.21 -0.94 -6.23
CA ALA A 269 -3.66 -0.25 -7.39
C ALA A 269 -3.23 1.14 -6.92
N THR A 270 -1.93 1.29 -6.67
CA THR A 270 -1.38 2.47 -5.98
C THR A 270 -1.36 3.72 -6.86
N THR A 271 -1.38 4.89 -6.23
CA THR A 271 -1.18 6.18 -6.90
C THR A 271 0.15 6.25 -7.66
N ALA A 272 1.18 5.48 -7.23
CA ALA A 272 2.45 5.40 -7.94
C ALA A 272 2.29 4.79 -9.35
N LEU A 273 1.44 3.78 -9.53
CA LEU A 273 1.11 3.25 -10.86
C LEU A 273 0.41 4.30 -11.73
N ALA A 274 -0.59 5.00 -11.18
CA ALA A 274 -1.30 6.07 -11.88
C ALA A 274 -0.42 7.30 -12.19
N THR A 275 0.66 7.51 -11.42
CA THR A 275 1.65 8.55 -11.68
C THR A 275 2.61 8.13 -12.80
N LEU A 276 2.99 6.85 -12.85
CA LEU A 276 3.93 6.32 -13.85
C LEU A 276 3.30 6.25 -15.24
N ALA A 277 2.00 5.91 -15.35
CA ALA A 277 1.26 5.87 -16.60
C ALA A 277 -0.22 6.26 -16.40
N PRO A 278 -0.85 6.93 -17.37
CA PRO A 278 -2.25 7.36 -17.27
C PRO A 278 -3.26 6.22 -17.03
N ASP A 279 -2.98 5.01 -17.54
CA ASP A 279 -3.77 3.78 -17.40
C ASP A 279 -3.21 2.85 -16.30
N GLY A 280 -2.24 3.33 -15.51
CA GLY A 280 -1.51 2.50 -14.56
C GLY A 280 -2.38 1.91 -13.45
N ARG A 281 -3.46 2.61 -13.04
CA ARG A 281 -4.43 2.09 -12.07
C ARG A 281 -5.24 0.94 -12.67
N GLU A 282 -5.80 1.15 -13.86
CA GLU A 282 -6.61 0.17 -14.56
C GLU A 282 -5.79 -1.10 -14.82
N ARG A 283 -4.56 -0.95 -15.27
CA ARG A 283 -3.63 -2.07 -15.46
C ARG A 283 -3.32 -2.80 -14.15
N GLY A 284 -3.16 -2.08 -13.04
CA GLY A 284 -2.99 -2.68 -11.71
C GLY A 284 -4.20 -3.51 -11.29
N ILE A 285 -5.42 -3.03 -11.56
CA ILE A 285 -6.65 -3.77 -11.27
C ILE A 285 -6.75 -5.02 -12.15
N LEU A 286 -6.48 -4.89 -13.45
CA LEU A 286 -6.46 -6.03 -14.38
C LEU A 286 -5.37 -7.05 -14.05
N ALA A 287 -4.32 -6.67 -13.33
CA ALA A 287 -3.28 -7.55 -12.81
C ALA A 287 -3.62 -8.17 -11.44
N GLY A 288 -4.83 -7.93 -10.90
CA GLY A 288 -5.33 -8.56 -9.68
C GLY A 288 -5.43 -7.66 -8.44
N ALA A 289 -5.22 -6.34 -8.54
CA ALA A 289 -5.52 -5.41 -7.44
C ALA A 289 -7.03 -5.29 -7.21
N ASN A 290 -7.43 -5.03 -5.96
CA ASN A 290 -8.84 -4.93 -5.55
C ASN A 290 -9.13 -3.73 -4.64
N VAL A 291 -8.18 -2.82 -4.46
CA VAL A 291 -8.32 -1.64 -3.61
C VAL A 291 -7.83 -0.41 -4.34
N VAL A 292 -8.50 0.73 -4.16
CA VAL A 292 -8.03 2.07 -4.52
C VAL A 292 -8.15 3.01 -3.34
N MET A 293 -7.30 4.05 -3.28
CA MET A 293 -7.24 4.95 -2.14
C MET A 293 -7.37 6.42 -2.58
N PRO A 294 -8.60 6.90 -2.90
CA PRO A 294 -8.82 8.32 -3.19
C PRO A 294 -8.46 9.19 -1.98
N ASN A 295 -7.84 10.34 -2.25
CA ASN A 295 -7.32 11.24 -1.23
C ASN A 295 -8.44 12.15 -0.67
N LEU A 296 -8.69 12.05 0.64
CA LEU A 296 -9.63 12.85 1.41
C LEU A 296 -8.98 14.09 2.06
N SER A 297 -7.65 14.20 2.05
CA SER A 297 -6.97 15.34 2.69
C SER A 297 -7.46 16.67 2.11
N PRO A 298 -7.41 17.77 2.87
CA PRO A 298 -7.76 19.08 2.37
C PRO A 298 -6.95 19.42 1.10
N SER A 299 -7.60 19.92 0.05
CA SER A 299 -6.99 20.12 -1.28
C SER A 299 -5.72 20.99 -1.24
N HIS A 300 -5.70 22.01 -0.38
CA HIS A 300 -4.55 22.91 -0.19
C HIS A 300 -3.35 22.26 0.53
N GLN A 301 -3.50 21.06 1.10
CA GLN A 301 -2.42 20.32 1.77
C GLN A 301 -1.84 19.20 0.88
N ARG A 302 -2.62 18.66 -0.08
CA ARG A 302 -2.22 17.49 -0.90
C ARG A 302 -0.91 17.67 -1.62
N THR A 303 -0.67 18.86 -2.19
CA THR A 303 0.58 19.19 -2.90
C THR A 303 1.80 19.25 -1.99
N LYS A 304 1.59 19.43 -0.67
CA LYS A 304 2.67 19.47 0.33
C LYS A 304 3.09 18.06 0.79
N TYR A 305 2.27 17.03 0.51
CA TYR A 305 2.61 15.64 0.80
C TYR A 305 3.24 14.96 -0.42
N SER A 306 4.41 15.43 -0.80
CA SER A 306 5.15 14.96 -1.97
C SER A 306 6.18 13.91 -1.56
N LEU A 307 5.81 12.64 -1.63
CA LEU A 307 6.74 11.52 -1.43
C LEU A 307 7.70 11.37 -2.61
N TYR A 308 7.21 11.69 -3.80
CA TYR A 308 7.89 11.65 -5.09
C TYR A 308 7.31 12.71 -6.03
N ASP A 309 8.02 13.02 -7.11
CA ASP A 309 7.60 14.04 -8.07
C ASP A 309 6.34 13.65 -8.85
N ASN A 310 5.57 14.63 -9.25
CA ASN A 310 4.35 14.49 -10.05
C ASN A 310 3.29 13.55 -9.44
N LYS A 311 3.32 13.36 -8.11
CA LYS A 311 2.32 12.53 -7.43
C LYS A 311 0.91 12.95 -7.84
N ALA A 312 0.16 12.02 -8.41
CA ALA A 312 -1.23 12.25 -8.78
C ALA A 312 -2.07 12.58 -7.53
N SER A 313 -2.76 13.74 -7.54
CA SER A 313 -3.49 14.25 -6.36
C SER A 313 -4.85 14.86 -6.70
N ALA A 314 -5.27 14.80 -7.97
CA ALA A 314 -6.51 15.36 -8.47
C ALA A 314 -7.26 14.38 -9.38
N GLY A 315 -8.46 14.73 -9.81
CA GLY A 315 -9.30 13.87 -10.62
C GLY A 315 -9.69 12.60 -9.89
N ALA A 316 -9.53 11.44 -10.51
CA ALA A 316 -9.89 10.14 -9.90
C ALA A 316 -9.02 9.75 -8.68
N GLU A 317 -7.87 10.42 -8.46
CA GLU A 317 -7.03 10.24 -7.27
C GLU A 317 -7.55 11.01 -6.05
N ALA A 318 -8.53 11.90 -6.22
CA ALA A 318 -9.14 12.68 -5.15
C ALA A 318 -10.55 12.19 -4.85
N ALA A 319 -11.01 12.33 -3.63
CA ALA A 319 -12.35 11.87 -3.24
C ALA A 319 -13.47 12.63 -3.98
N GLU A 320 -13.29 13.91 -4.27
CA GLU A 320 -14.21 14.69 -5.08
C GLU A 320 -14.28 14.24 -6.56
N GLY A 321 -13.29 13.46 -7.02
CA GLY A 321 -13.26 12.83 -8.34
C GLY A 321 -13.81 11.41 -8.37
N LEU A 322 -14.56 10.97 -7.35
CA LEU A 322 -15.08 9.60 -7.24
C LEU A 322 -15.92 9.19 -8.46
N GLN A 323 -16.73 10.08 -9.01
CA GLN A 323 -17.49 9.80 -10.24
C GLN A 323 -16.58 9.45 -11.42
N LYS A 324 -15.46 10.16 -11.58
CA LYS A 324 -14.47 9.86 -12.64
C LYS A 324 -13.82 8.50 -12.41
N LEU A 325 -13.55 8.14 -11.14
CA LEU A 325 -13.06 6.79 -10.78
C LEU A 325 -14.10 5.73 -11.14
N GLU A 326 -15.37 5.95 -10.83
CA GLU A 326 -16.47 5.02 -11.19
C GLU A 326 -16.57 4.81 -12.70
N GLU A 327 -16.45 5.89 -13.51
CA GLU A 327 -16.45 5.82 -14.97
C GLU A 327 -15.25 5.01 -15.49
N GLN A 328 -14.05 5.24 -14.97
CA GLN A 328 -12.84 4.49 -15.33
C GLN A 328 -12.99 3.00 -15.01
N LEU A 329 -13.48 2.65 -13.83
CA LEU A 329 -13.68 1.25 -13.42
C LEU A 329 -14.72 0.55 -14.30
N LYS A 330 -15.84 1.22 -14.60
CA LYS A 330 -16.85 0.69 -15.55
C LYS A 330 -16.26 0.40 -16.92
N GLY A 331 -15.34 1.24 -17.40
CA GLY A 331 -14.64 1.06 -18.67
C GLY A 331 -13.86 -0.24 -18.78
N ILE A 332 -13.42 -0.81 -17.64
CA ILE A 332 -12.70 -2.10 -17.56
C ILE A 332 -13.53 -3.25 -16.95
N GLY A 333 -14.85 -3.02 -16.74
CA GLY A 333 -15.77 -4.03 -16.26
C GLY A 333 -15.84 -4.19 -14.73
N TYR A 334 -15.40 -3.17 -13.97
CA TYR A 334 -15.42 -3.15 -12.53
C TYR A 334 -16.32 -2.05 -11.97
N GLU A 335 -16.62 -2.13 -10.68
CA GLU A 335 -17.44 -1.15 -9.97
C GLU A 335 -16.83 -0.79 -8.60
N VAL A 336 -17.13 0.41 -8.13
CA VAL A 336 -16.75 0.87 -6.79
C VAL A 336 -17.59 0.13 -5.75
N SER A 337 -16.92 -0.50 -4.78
CA SER A 337 -17.57 -1.00 -3.57
C SER A 337 -17.47 0.03 -2.45
N LYS A 338 -18.63 0.33 -1.84
CA LYS A 338 -18.75 1.14 -0.62
C LYS A 338 -18.75 0.31 0.66
N GLU A 339 -18.42 -0.97 0.55
CA GLU A 339 -18.25 -1.86 1.69
C GLU A 339 -16.96 -1.53 2.46
N ARG A 340 -16.90 -1.96 3.70
CA ARG A 340 -15.72 -1.77 4.56
C ARG A 340 -14.47 -2.46 4.02
N GLY A 341 -14.64 -3.60 3.30
CA GLY A 341 -13.56 -4.36 2.67
C GLY A 341 -12.57 -4.88 3.70
N ASP A 342 -13.04 -5.65 4.69
CA ASP A 342 -12.19 -6.36 5.63
C ASP A 342 -11.51 -7.56 4.95
N TYR A 343 -10.37 -7.97 5.48
CA TYR A 343 -9.74 -9.22 5.09
C TYR A 343 -10.53 -10.37 5.72
N GLU A 344 -10.96 -11.30 4.89
CA GLU A 344 -11.67 -12.50 5.30
C GLU A 344 -10.86 -13.73 4.94
N ASN A 345 -10.41 -14.45 5.95
CA ASN A 345 -9.64 -15.69 5.79
C ASN A 345 -10.58 -16.91 5.67
N GLY A 346 -11.49 -16.90 4.68
CA GLY A 346 -12.40 -18.01 4.41
C GLY A 346 -12.08 -18.68 3.08
N GLU A 347 -12.10 -20.03 3.03
CA GLU A 347 -12.25 -20.74 1.76
C GLU A 347 -13.55 -20.26 1.10
N LEU A 348 -13.50 -20.05 -0.22
CA LEU A 348 -14.71 -19.82 -1.01
C LEU A 348 -15.62 -21.05 -0.80
N THR A 349 -16.67 -20.89 0.00
CA THR A 349 -17.77 -21.84 -0.05
C THR A 349 -18.44 -21.64 -1.40
N VAL A 350 -18.12 -22.51 -2.34
CA VAL A 350 -18.87 -22.61 -3.59
C VAL A 350 -20.22 -23.19 -3.19
N ASP A 351 -21.19 -22.34 -2.97
CA ASP A 351 -22.58 -22.77 -2.90
C ASP A 351 -22.94 -23.32 -4.29
N ASN A 352 -23.12 -24.65 -4.37
CA ASN A 352 -23.57 -25.37 -5.54
C ASN A 352 -25.01 -25.01 -5.90
#